data_d3d89680482ea1e8ad0a27dda0fd3920
#
_entry.id   d3d89680482ea1e8ad0a27dda0fd3920
#
_cell.length_a   1.000
_cell.length_b   1.000
_cell.length_c   1.000
_cell.angle_alpha   90.00
_cell.angle_beta   90.00
_cell.angle_gamma   90.00
#
_symmetry.space_group_name_H-M   'P 1'
#
loop_
_entity.id
_entity.type
_entity.pdbx_description
1 polymer ?
#
loop_
_entity_poly.entity_id
_entity_poly.type
_entity_poly.pdbx_seq_one_letter_code
_entity_poly.pdbx_strand_id
1 'polypeptide(L)'
;MDLAEIKDKKIAVLLSGGVDSSVVVHEFASLGLHPDCFYIKIGPEEQEEWDCSSEEDLEMATAVAHKYGCKLQVVDCHKEYWTQVTRYTMEKVKAGFTPNPDVMCNRLVKFGAFNEKIGHNYDLIATGHYAQTECIDGKKWLTTSPDPVKEQTDFLAQI
;
A
#
# COMPACT_ATOMS: atom_id res chain seq x y z
N MET A 1 2.07 14.04 11.83
CA MET A 1 2.57 13.05 12.83
C MET A 1 3.87 13.59 13.35
N ASP A 2 4.03 13.67 14.68
CA ASP A 2 5.24 14.22 15.28
C ASP A 2 6.34 13.13 15.26
N LEU A 3 7.59 13.53 14.99
CA LEU A 3 8.76 12.63 15.02
C LEU A 3 8.87 11.91 16.37
N ALA A 4 8.56 12.61 17.47
CA ALA A 4 8.56 12.04 18.81
C ALA A 4 7.60 10.86 18.98
N GLU A 5 6.51 10.81 18.20
CA GLU A 5 5.51 9.74 18.25
C GLU A 5 5.92 8.49 17.49
N ILE A 6 6.84 8.61 16.51
CA ILE A 6 7.15 7.52 15.57
C ILE A 6 8.59 7.00 15.70
N LYS A 7 9.50 7.72 16.32
CA LYS A 7 10.94 7.36 16.37
C LYS A 7 11.23 5.98 16.98
N ASP A 8 10.41 5.55 17.93
CA ASP A 8 10.56 4.27 18.65
C ASP A 8 9.62 3.18 18.11
N LYS A 9 8.90 3.47 17.01
CA LYS A 9 7.95 2.55 16.40
C LYS A 9 8.62 1.68 15.34
N LYS A 10 8.18 0.43 15.26
CA LYS A 10 8.48 -0.43 14.12
C LYS A 10 7.55 -0.04 12.98
N ILE A 11 8.12 0.43 11.88
CA ILE A 11 7.37 0.95 10.74
C ILE A 11 7.56 0.04 9.54
N ALA A 12 6.46 -0.42 8.96
CA ALA A 12 6.42 -1.08 7.65
C ALA A 12 5.99 -0.07 6.59
N VAL A 13 6.73 0.07 5.50
CA VAL A 13 6.34 0.88 4.34
C VAL A 13 5.98 -0.03 3.18
N LEU A 14 4.77 0.12 2.63
CA LEU A 14 4.37 -0.57 1.41
C LEU A 14 4.95 0.20 0.21
N LEU A 15 6.01 -0.34 -0.37
CA LEU A 15 6.79 0.27 -1.45
C LEU A 15 6.49 -0.43 -2.77
N SER A 16 5.77 0.26 -3.67
CA SER A 16 5.34 -0.29 -4.96
C SER A 16 6.29 0.02 -6.13
N GLY A 17 7.37 0.78 -5.90
CA GLY A 17 8.21 1.30 -6.98
C GLY A 17 7.71 2.63 -7.59
N GLY A 18 6.45 2.99 -7.40
CA GLY A 18 5.90 4.27 -7.84
C GLY A 18 6.39 5.45 -7.01
N VAL A 19 6.26 6.67 -7.58
CA VAL A 19 6.76 7.93 -6.99
C VAL A 19 6.22 8.16 -5.59
N ASP A 20 4.91 8.00 -5.36
CA ASP A 20 4.28 8.31 -4.08
C ASP A 20 4.82 7.46 -2.93
N SER A 21 4.93 6.15 -3.15
CA SER A 21 5.50 5.24 -2.15
C SER A 21 6.99 5.48 -1.91
N SER A 22 7.71 5.93 -2.95
CA SER A 22 9.13 6.32 -2.85
C SER A 22 9.32 7.59 -2.01
N VAL A 23 8.41 8.56 -2.12
CA VAL A 23 8.39 9.77 -1.28
C VAL A 23 8.18 9.41 0.18
N VAL A 24 7.31 8.45 0.50
CA VAL A 24 7.11 7.99 1.89
C VAL A 24 8.43 7.48 2.48
N VAL A 25 9.20 6.67 1.74
CA VAL A 25 10.53 6.21 2.20
C VAL A 25 11.49 7.38 2.38
N HIS A 26 11.49 8.34 1.44
CA HIS A 26 12.31 9.54 1.52
C HIS A 26 12.01 10.36 2.79
N GLU A 27 10.74 10.59 3.10
CA GLU A 27 10.32 11.34 4.28
C GLU A 27 10.81 10.67 5.58
N PHE A 28 10.66 9.36 5.73
CA PHE A 28 11.21 8.64 6.89
C PHE A 28 12.73 8.75 6.96
N ALA A 29 13.43 8.55 5.84
CA ALA A 29 14.88 8.64 5.78
C ALA A 29 15.37 10.06 6.12
N SER A 30 14.67 11.11 5.70
CA SER A 30 14.97 12.50 6.02
C SER A 30 14.86 12.82 7.51
N LEU A 31 14.05 12.04 8.23
CA LEU A 31 13.93 12.08 9.68
C LEU A 31 14.95 11.17 10.40
N GLY A 32 15.86 10.53 9.66
CA GLY A 32 16.83 9.59 10.20
C GLY A 32 16.24 8.23 10.57
N LEU A 33 15.06 7.88 10.04
CA LEU A 33 14.39 6.60 10.24
C LEU A 33 14.60 5.71 9.02
N HIS A 34 14.83 4.42 9.26
CA HIS A 34 15.00 3.42 8.20
C HIS A 34 13.95 2.32 8.37
N PRO A 35 12.73 2.51 7.86
CA PRO A 35 11.65 1.54 7.96
C PRO A 35 11.96 0.28 7.17
N ASP A 36 11.32 -0.84 7.55
CA ASP A 36 11.31 -2.03 6.70
C ASP A 36 10.32 -1.80 5.55
N CYS A 37 10.79 -2.00 4.32
CA CYS A 37 10.00 -1.82 3.11
C CYS A 37 9.46 -3.17 2.62
N PHE A 38 8.24 -3.17 2.10
CA PHE A 38 7.57 -4.36 1.59
C PHE A 38 7.00 -4.09 0.21
N TYR A 39 7.39 -4.92 -0.75
CA TYR A 39 6.75 -4.99 -2.05
C TYR A 39 5.69 -6.10 -2.01
N ILE A 40 4.42 -5.75 -2.21
CA ILE A 40 3.33 -6.71 -2.28
C ILE A 40 3.21 -7.21 -3.71
N LYS A 41 3.60 -8.47 -3.93
CA LYS A 41 3.44 -9.11 -5.23
C LYS A 41 2.00 -9.59 -5.38
N ILE A 42 1.30 -9.01 -6.36
CA ILE A 42 -0.03 -9.39 -6.83
C ILE A 42 0.04 -9.53 -8.36
N GLY A 43 -0.85 -10.27 -8.96
CA GLY A 43 -0.85 -10.44 -10.41
C GLY A 43 -1.00 -11.91 -10.82
N PRO A 44 -0.94 -12.24 -12.11
CA PRO A 44 -1.02 -13.62 -12.57
C PRO A 44 0.21 -14.44 -12.14
N GLU A 45 0.07 -15.76 -12.08
CA GLU A 45 1.21 -16.68 -11.90
C GLU A 45 2.16 -16.60 -13.10
N GLU A 46 3.45 -16.87 -12.89
CA GLU A 46 4.60 -16.65 -13.80
C GLU A 46 4.49 -17.22 -15.24
N GLN A 47 3.36 -17.79 -15.64
CA GLN A 47 3.16 -18.43 -16.93
C GLN A 47 2.38 -17.60 -17.95
N GLU A 48 1.90 -16.43 -17.61
CA GLU A 48 1.19 -15.58 -18.56
C GLU A 48 2.10 -14.42 -19.01
N GLU A 49 2.36 -14.32 -20.30
CA GLU A 49 3.24 -13.35 -20.99
C GLU A 49 2.86 -11.85 -20.80
N TRP A 50 2.14 -11.49 -19.75
CA TRP A 50 1.51 -10.18 -19.60
C TRP A 50 2.14 -9.27 -18.52
N ASP A 51 3.27 -9.65 -17.93
CA ASP A 51 3.78 -8.95 -16.74
C ASP A 51 5.16 -8.31 -16.89
N CYS A 52 5.31 -7.39 -17.85
CA CYS A 52 6.50 -6.53 -17.90
C CYS A 52 6.54 -5.45 -16.80
N SER A 53 5.40 -5.06 -16.22
CA SER A 53 5.35 -3.95 -15.27
C SER A 53 5.78 -4.34 -13.84
N SER A 54 5.54 -5.57 -13.42
CA SER A 54 5.85 -6.00 -12.04
C SER A 54 7.35 -6.16 -11.78
N GLU A 55 8.13 -6.53 -12.80
CA GLU A 55 9.59 -6.61 -12.67
C GLU A 55 10.22 -5.23 -12.58
N GLU A 56 9.80 -4.29 -13.44
CA GLU A 56 10.25 -2.89 -13.41
C GLU A 56 9.90 -2.21 -12.09
N ASP A 57 8.69 -2.43 -11.58
CA ASP A 57 8.23 -1.90 -10.30
C ASP A 57 9.07 -2.45 -9.13
N LEU A 58 9.38 -3.74 -9.14
CA LEU A 58 10.22 -4.36 -8.11
C LEU A 58 11.68 -3.87 -8.20
N GLU A 59 12.23 -3.71 -9.39
CA GLU A 59 13.56 -3.12 -9.59
C GLU A 59 13.60 -1.69 -9.03
N MET A 60 12.60 -0.88 -9.32
CA MET A 60 12.51 0.48 -8.82
C MET A 60 12.35 0.51 -7.29
N ALA A 61 11.50 -0.33 -6.72
CA ALA A 61 11.35 -0.47 -5.28
C ALA A 61 12.68 -0.88 -4.61
N THR A 62 13.41 -1.80 -5.24
CA THR A 62 14.73 -2.25 -4.76
C THR A 62 15.76 -1.09 -4.79
N ALA A 63 15.79 -0.34 -5.89
CA ALA A 63 16.67 0.82 -6.03
C ALA A 63 16.38 1.91 -4.97
N VAL A 64 15.10 2.19 -4.72
CA VAL A 64 14.67 3.16 -3.70
C VAL A 64 15.06 2.68 -2.30
N ALA A 65 14.75 1.44 -1.93
CA ALA A 65 15.10 0.89 -0.63
C ALA A 65 16.62 0.94 -0.40
N HIS A 66 17.40 0.51 -1.39
CA HIS A 66 18.87 0.55 -1.33
C HIS A 66 19.40 2.00 -1.17
N LYS A 67 18.87 2.95 -1.94
CA LYS A 67 19.25 4.37 -1.87
C LYS A 67 19.12 4.94 -0.47
N TYR A 68 18.10 4.55 0.27
CA TYR A 68 17.80 5.05 1.61
C TYR A 68 18.25 4.12 2.75
N GLY A 69 18.99 3.05 2.44
CA GLY A 69 19.50 2.12 3.44
C GLY A 69 18.40 1.30 4.14
N CYS A 70 17.25 1.15 3.49
CA CYS A 70 16.13 0.37 3.98
C CYS A 70 16.21 -1.09 3.49
N LYS A 71 15.64 -2.02 4.25
CA LYS A 71 15.49 -3.41 3.82
C LYS A 71 14.21 -3.55 3.01
N LEU A 72 14.28 -4.22 1.86
CA LEU A 72 13.10 -4.59 1.06
C LEU A 72 12.83 -6.09 1.16
N GLN A 73 11.57 -6.44 1.40
CA GLN A 73 11.08 -7.82 1.35
C GLN A 73 9.90 -7.90 0.38
N VAL A 74 9.84 -8.98 -0.40
CA VAL A 74 8.70 -9.28 -1.26
C VAL A 74 7.71 -10.13 -0.48
N VAL A 75 6.45 -9.70 -0.45
CA VAL A 75 5.34 -10.43 0.16
C VAL A 75 4.40 -10.90 -0.94
N ASP A 76 4.38 -12.20 -1.15
CA ASP A 76 3.47 -12.80 -2.12
C ASP A 76 2.03 -12.79 -1.57
N CYS A 77 1.15 -12.07 -2.26
CA CYS A 77 -0.28 -12.00 -2.00
C CYS A 77 -1.10 -12.35 -3.26
N HIS A 78 -0.49 -13.02 -4.24
CA HIS A 78 -1.15 -13.44 -5.48
C HIS A 78 -2.43 -14.23 -5.22
N LYS A 79 -2.34 -15.27 -4.38
CA LYS A 79 -3.48 -16.13 -4.06
C LYS A 79 -4.62 -15.36 -3.40
N GLU A 80 -4.31 -14.48 -2.46
CA GLU A 80 -5.29 -13.66 -1.76
C GLU A 80 -5.95 -12.65 -2.71
N TYR A 81 -5.16 -12.01 -3.57
CA TYR A 81 -5.70 -11.10 -4.59
C TYR A 81 -6.67 -11.83 -5.53
N TRP A 82 -6.26 -12.97 -6.06
CA TRP A 82 -7.07 -13.74 -7.01
C TRP A 82 -8.37 -14.25 -6.38
N THR A 83 -8.28 -14.84 -5.21
CA THR A 83 -9.44 -15.46 -4.55
C THR A 83 -10.40 -14.45 -3.92
N GLN A 84 -9.93 -13.28 -3.52
CA GLN A 84 -10.75 -12.30 -2.81
C GLN A 84 -11.13 -11.12 -3.72
N VAL A 85 -10.17 -10.49 -4.41
CA VAL A 85 -10.43 -9.28 -5.21
C VAL A 85 -10.96 -9.63 -6.59
N THR A 86 -10.25 -10.49 -7.32
CA THR A 86 -10.65 -10.86 -8.69
C THR A 86 -11.99 -11.57 -8.69
N ARG A 87 -12.18 -12.54 -7.80
CA ARG A 87 -13.45 -13.27 -7.67
C ARG A 87 -14.60 -12.32 -7.33
N TYR A 88 -14.43 -11.45 -6.33
CA TYR A 88 -15.43 -10.43 -5.98
C TYR A 88 -15.80 -9.58 -7.21
N THR A 89 -14.79 -9.08 -7.94
CA THR A 89 -14.99 -8.26 -9.13
C THR A 89 -15.81 -9.01 -10.18
N MET A 90 -15.45 -10.25 -10.48
CA MET A 90 -16.17 -11.08 -11.45
C MET A 90 -17.63 -11.36 -11.04
N GLU A 91 -17.87 -11.65 -9.77
CA GLU A 91 -19.21 -11.88 -9.23
C GLU A 91 -20.09 -10.63 -9.34
N LYS A 92 -19.54 -9.44 -9.04
CA LYS A 92 -20.26 -8.17 -9.15
C LYS A 92 -20.56 -7.78 -10.59
N VAL A 93 -19.59 -7.96 -11.51
CA VAL A 93 -19.80 -7.72 -12.95
C VAL A 93 -20.89 -8.64 -13.50
N LYS A 94 -20.87 -9.95 -13.17
CA LYS A 94 -21.94 -10.89 -13.56
C LYS A 94 -23.31 -10.51 -13.04
N ALA A 95 -23.36 -9.84 -11.89
CA ALA A 95 -24.61 -9.34 -11.30
C ALA A 95 -25.05 -7.95 -11.86
N GLY A 96 -24.32 -7.40 -12.85
CA GLY A 96 -24.66 -6.13 -13.51
C GLY A 96 -24.15 -4.89 -12.77
N PHE A 97 -23.25 -5.03 -11.79
CA PHE A 97 -22.62 -3.90 -11.10
C PHE A 97 -21.31 -3.51 -11.75
N THR A 98 -20.86 -2.29 -11.48
CA THR A 98 -19.51 -1.81 -11.80
C THR A 98 -18.69 -1.72 -10.51
N PRO A 99 -18.01 -2.78 -10.10
CA PRO A 99 -17.21 -2.78 -8.88
C PRO A 99 -15.92 -1.95 -9.06
N ASN A 100 -15.39 -1.46 -7.94
CA ASN A 100 -14.03 -0.91 -7.89
C ASN A 100 -13.09 -1.94 -7.21
N PRO A 101 -12.23 -2.63 -7.97
CA PRO A 101 -11.31 -3.61 -7.42
C PRO A 101 -10.24 -2.99 -6.52
N ASP A 102 -9.86 -1.72 -6.72
CA ASP A 102 -8.81 -1.06 -5.93
C ASP A 102 -9.23 -0.85 -4.47
N VAL A 103 -10.52 -0.49 -4.24
CA VAL A 103 -11.09 -0.39 -2.89
C VAL A 103 -10.96 -1.74 -2.17
N MET A 104 -11.29 -2.82 -2.88
CA MET A 104 -11.21 -4.17 -2.31
C MET A 104 -9.77 -4.65 -2.14
N CYS A 105 -8.87 -4.28 -3.07
CA CYS A 105 -7.44 -4.56 -2.95
C CYS A 105 -6.85 -3.89 -1.71
N ASN A 106 -7.15 -2.63 -1.47
CA ASN A 106 -6.68 -1.93 -0.28
C ASN A 106 -7.16 -2.65 0.99
N ARG A 107 -8.47 -2.92 1.09
CA ARG A 107 -9.05 -3.57 2.26
C ARG A 107 -8.54 -5.00 2.48
N LEU A 108 -8.60 -5.84 1.43
CA LEU A 108 -8.41 -7.29 1.58
C LEU A 108 -6.94 -7.72 1.45
N VAL A 109 -6.14 -7.00 0.66
CA VAL A 109 -4.76 -7.38 0.40
C VAL A 109 -3.78 -6.47 1.14
N LYS A 110 -3.76 -5.15 0.86
CA LYS A 110 -2.75 -4.25 1.43
C LYS A 110 -2.89 -4.08 2.94
N PHE A 111 -4.11 -3.95 3.46
CA PHE A 111 -4.37 -3.83 4.91
C PHE A 111 -4.96 -5.09 5.53
N GLY A 112 -5.37 -6.08 4.74
CA GLY A 112 -5.83 -7.40 5.18
C GLY A 112 -4.71 -8.44 5.17
N ALA A 113 -4.52 -9.12 4.03
CA ALA A 113 -3.58 -10.24 3.90
C ALA A 113 -2.12 -9.87 4.26
N PHE A 114 -1.66 -8.67 3.90
CA PHE A 114 -0.34 -8.20 4.33
C PHE A 114 -0.26 -8.09 5.86
N ASN A 115 -1.28 -7.53 6.50
CA ASN A 115 -1.30 -7.43 7.96
C ASN A 115 -1.31 -8.81 8.64
N GLU A 116 -2.09 -9.75 8.12
CA GLU A 116 -2.12 -11.13 8.62
C GLU A 116 -0.78 -11.85 8.48
N LYS A 117 -0.08 -11.64 7.36
CA LYS A 117 1.21 -12.30 7.09
C LYS A 117 2.37 -11.67 7.86
N ILE A 118 2.44 -10.35 7.88
CA ILE A 118 3.62 -9.60 8.35
C ILE A 118 3.26 -8.38 9.19
N GLY A 119 2.28 -7.58 8.77
CA GLY A 119 1.99 -6.25 9.29
C GLY A 119 1.73 -6.22 10.79
N HIS A 120 1.15 -7.28 11.34
CA HIS A 120 0.89 -7.43 12.79
C HIS A 120 2.16 -7.39 13.68
N ASN A 121 3.36 -7.52 13.08
CA ASN A 121 4.63 -7.37 13.79
C ASN A 121 5.16 -5.93 13.84
N TYR A 122 4.41 -4.99 13.25
CA TYR A 122 4.75 -3.58 13.14
C TYR A 122 3.74 -2.73 13.89
N ASP A 123 4.22 -1.63 14.45
CA ASP A 123 3.36 -0.66 15.14
C ASP A 123 2.58 0.23 14.15
N LEU A 124 3.18 0.46 12.97
CA LEU A 124 2.62 1.33 11.92
C LEU A 124 2.84 0.72 10.54
N ILE A 125 1.84 0.87 9.68
CA ILE A 125 1.94 0.58 8.24
C ILE A 125 1.76 1.90 7.49
N ALA A 126 2.75 2.29 6.69
CA ALA A 126 2.73 3.50 5.88
C ALA A 126 2.55 3.15 4.40
N THR A 127 1.76 3.96 3.72
CA THR A 127 1.46 3.82 2.29
C THR A 127 1.49 5.18 1.60
N GLY A 128 1.70 5.20 0.29
CA GLY A 128 1.72 6.41 -0.53
C GLY A 128 0.35 6.85 -1.06
N HIS A 129 -0.75 6.61 -0.33
CA HIS A 129 -2.07 7.07 -0.76
C HIS A 129 -2.26 8.57 -0.55
N TYR A 130 -2.88 9.23 -1.53
CA TYR A 130 -3.28 10.64 -1.47
C TYR A 130 -4.60 10.77 -0.71
N ALA A 131 -4.48 10.98 0.59
CA ALA A 131 -5.60 11.22 1.49
C ALA A 131 -5.11 11.97 2.73
N GLN A 132 -6.04 12.60 3.43
CA GLN A 132 -5.78 13.28 4.70
C GLN A 132 -6.70 12.78 5.80
N THR A 133 -6.36 13.13 7.02
CA THR A 133 -7.24 12.91 8.17
C THR A 133 -7.37 14.21 8.97
N GLU A 134 -8.57 14.50 9.42
CA GLU A 134 -8.86 15.60 10.33
C GLU A 134 -9.50 15.10 11.61
N CYS A 135 -9.24 15.79 12.71
CA CYS A 135 -9.89 15.52 13.99
C CYS A 135 -11.02 16.53 14.19
N ILE A 136 -12.28 16.07 14.10
CA ILE A 136 -13.48 16.88 14.28
C ILE A 136 -14.25 16.29 15.47
N ASP A 137 -14.50 17.10 16.49
CA ASP A 137 -15.20 16.70 17.71
C ASP A 137 -14.60 15.45 18.40
N GLY A 138 -13.26 15.35 18.42
CA GLY A 138 -12.54 14.24 19.03
C GLY A 138 -12.57 12.94 18.22
N LYS A 139 -13.14 12.94 17.00
CA LYS A 139 -13.16 11.82 16.07
C LYS A 139 -12.23 12.10 14.91
N LYS A 140 -11.47 11.08 14.50
CA LYS A 140 -10.62 11.15 13.32
C LYS A 140 -11.45 10.80 12.07
N TRP A 141 -11.45 11.70 11.10
CA TRP A 141 -12.15 11.56 9.83
C TRP A 141 -11.13 11.45 8.70
N LEU A 142 -11.42 10.61 7.74
CA LEU A 142 -10.72 10.60 6.46
C LEU A 142 -11.26 11.76 5.61
N THR A 143 -10.36 12.59 5.09
CA THR A 143 -10.72 13.77 4.28
C THR A 143 -9.95 13.76 2.97
N THR A 144 -10.45 14.52 2.00
CA THR A 144 -9.84 14.64 0.69
C THR A 144 -8.46 15.29 0.76
N SER A 145 -7.59 14.92 -0.17
CA SER A 145 -6.29 15.56 -0.35
C SER A 145 -6.46 17.01 -0.83
N PRO A 146 -5.51 17.91 -0.52
CA PRO A 146 -5.55 19.28 -1.05
C PRO A 146 -5.21 19.35 -2.54
N ASP A 147 -4.77 18.26 -3.15
CA ASP A 147 -4.47 18.20 -4.58
C ASP A 147 -5.77 18.15 -5.38
N PRO A 148 -6.01 19.12 -6.31
CA PRO A 148 -7.25 19.18 -7.06
C PRO A 148 -7.35 18.12 -8.18
N VAL A 149 -6.27 17.42 -8.48
CA VAL A 149 -6.19 16.44 -9.58
C VAL A 149 -6.10 15.02 -9.06
N LYS A 150 -5.27 14.79 -8.02
CA LYS A 150 -5.02 13.46 -7.47
C LYS A 150 -5.74 13.27 -6.14
N GLU A 151 -6.73 12.41 -6.12
CA GLU A 151 -7.56 12.09 -4.97
C GLU A 151 -7.72 10.57 -4.85
N GLN A 152 -7.41 10.02 -3.66
CA GLN A 152 -7.47 8.57 -3.40
C GLN A 152 -8.23 8.22 -2.12
N THR A 153 -8.95 9.17 -1.53
CA THR A 153 -9.74 8.96 -0.32
C THR A 153 -10.78 7.85 -0.51
N ASP A 154 -11.43 7.82 -1.69
CA ASP A 154 -12.44 6.81 -2.01
C ASP A 154 -11.86 5.38 -2.02
N PHE A 155 -10.59 5.22 -2.37
CA PHE A 155 -9.93 3.91 -2.35
C PHE A 155 -9.71 3.38 -0.93
N LEU A 156 -9.80 4.25 0.08
CA LEU A 156 -9.63 3.94 1.50
C LEU A 156 -10.98 3.84 2.25
N ALA A 157 -12.11 3.95 1.54
CA ALA A 157 -13.45 4.04 2.12
C ALA A 157 -13.87 2.80 2.95
N GLN A 158 -13.15 1.69 2.87
CA GLN A 158 -13.47 0.45 3.58
C GLN A 158 -12.36 -0.02 4.53
N ILE A 159 -11.45 0.87 4.90
CA ILE A 159 -10.35 0.59 5.83
C ILE A 159 -10.70 1.07 7.24
#